data_0ba5536e4960da1265fb9d4762e6f407
#
_entry.id   0ba5536e4960da1265fb9d4762e6f407
#
_cell.length_a   1.000
_cell.length_b   1.000
_cell.length_c   1.000
_cell.angle_alpha   90.00
_cell.angle_beta   90.00
_cell.angle_gamma   90.00
#
_symmetry.space_group_name_H-M   'P 1'
#
loop_
_entity.id
_entity.type
_entity.pdbx_description
1 polymer ?
#
loop_
_entity_poly.entity_id
_entity_poly.type
_entity_poly.pdbx_seq_one_letter_code
_entity_poly.pdbx_strand_id
1 'polypeptide(L)'
;IYRQIDGTLSGGEMKRIEIASVLAKEHSLCIFDEPEAGIDLWSFSMLIQKFEEIHTEKKQSLIVISHQEKIINMADRIMIIDGGEIKKIGTKDEVLPYLNGVQKCHKCVERLEGRA
;
A
#
# COMPACT_ATOMS: atom_id res chain seq x y z
N ILE A 1 14.10 -6.20 25.85
CA ILE A 1 13.09 -7.28 25.85
C ILE A 1 13.28 -8.06 24.54
N TYR A 2 14.05 -9.15 24.62
CA TYR A 2 14.28 -10.00 23.44
C TYR A 2 13.21 -11.11 23.45
N ARG A 3 12.24 -11.02 22.54
CA ARG A 3 11.38 -12.16 22.20
C ARG A 3 12.05 -12.93 21.06
N GLN A 4 12.22 -14.22 21.21
CA GLN A 4 12.70 -15.08 20.12
C GLN A 4 11.64 -15.14 19.01
N ILE A 5 12.10 -15.11 17.77
CA ILE A 5 11.24 -15.35 16.60
C ILE A 5 10.97 -16.85 16.56
N ASP A 6 9.91 -17.26 17.21
CA ASP A 6 9.41 -18.62 17.22
C ASP A 6 7.95 -18.67 16.73
N GLY A 7 7.41 -19.86 16.56
CA GLY A 7 6.04 -20.06 16.11
C GLY A 7 4.93 -19.54 17.03
N THR A 8 5.28 -18.82 18.12
CA THR A 8 4.33 -18.25 19.08
C THR A 8 3.94 -16.81 18.75
N LEU A 9 4.57 -16.18 17.75
CA LEU A 9 4.25 -14.82 17.31
C LEU A 9 2.95 -14.79 16.50
N SER A 10 2.13 -13.77 16.73
CA SER A 10 0.95 -13.53 15.89
C SER A 10 1.35 -13.15 14.47
N GLY A 11 0.45 -13.35 13.49
CA GLY A 11 0.70 -12.94 12.10
C GLY A 11 1.03 -11.45 11.97
N GLY A 12 0.40 -10.58 12.75
CA GLY A 12 0.69 -9.14 12.78
C GLY A 12 2.06 -8.82 13.38
N GLU A 13 2.50 -9.56 14.41
CA GLU A 13 3.85 -9.41 14.98
C GLU A 13 4.93 -9.84 13.99
N MET A 14 4.74 -10.96 13.29
CA MET A 14 5.64 -11.43 12.24
C MET A 14 5.76 -10.41 11.13
N LYS A 15 4.65 -9.87 10.65
CA LYS A 15 4.63 -8.86 9.60
C LYS A 15 5.36 -7.59 9.98
N ARG A 16 5.20 -7.12 11.21
CA ARG A 16 5.97 -5.96 11.73
C ARG A 16 7.47 -6.21 11.72
N ILE A 17 7.90 -7.42 12.09
CA ILE A 17 9.31 -7.81 12.08
C ILE A 17 9.84 -7.87 10.65
N GLU A 18 9.09 -8.42 9.70
CA GLU A 18 9.46 -8.43 8.28
C GLU A 18 9.67 -7.01 7.74
N ILE A 19 8.69 -6.13 7.94
CA ILE A 19 8.77 -4.73 7.50
C ILE A 19 9.97 -4.04 8.14
N ALA A 20 10.16 -4.17 9.45
CA ALA A 20 11.29 -3.58 10.15
C ALA A 20 12.63 -4.12 9.63
N SER A 21 12.72 -5.40 9.32
CA SER A 21 13.94 -6.03 8.77
C SER A 21 14.31 -5.50 7.40
N VAL A 22 13.32 -5.22 6.55
CA VAL A 22 13.54 -4.61 5.23
C VAL A 22 13.97 -3.15 5.38
N LEU A 23 13.27 -2.39 6.22
CA LEU A 23 13.55 -0.96 6.42
C LEU A 23 14.86 -0.68 7.17
N ALA A 24 15.37 -1.65 7.93
CA ALA A 24 16.65 -1.54 8.65
C ALA A 24 17.89 -1.66 7.74
N LYS A 25 17.73 -2.11 6.50
CA LYS A 25 18.81 -2.28 5.53
C LYS A 25 18.74 -1.19 4.47
N GLU A 26 19.89 -0.81 3.95
CA GLU A 26 19.96 0.08 2.80
C GLU A 26 19.65 -0.70 1.51
N HIS A 27 18.62 -0.26 0.81
CA HIS A 27 18.21 -0.78 -0.48
C HIS A 27 18.02 0.37 -1.47
N SER A 28 18.34 0.15 -2.74
CA SER A 28 18.00 1.11 -3.80
C SER A 28 16.53 1.08 -4.17
N LEU A 29 15.87 -0.07 -4.01
CA LEU A 29 14.47 -0.31 -4.26
C LEU A 29 13.87 -1.24 -3.22
N CYS A 30 12.74 -0.86 -2.65
CA CYS A 30 11.91 -1.70 -1.79
C CYS A 30 10.52 -1.86 -2.38
N ILE A 31 9.99 -3.08 -2.30
CA ILE A 31 8.62 -3.40 -2.74
C ILE A 31 7.85 -3.94 -1.55
N PHE A 32 6.70 -3.33 -1.25
CA PHE A 32 5.79 -3.75 -0.20
C PHE A 32 4.43 -4.13 -0.80
N ASP A 33 3.98 -5.33 -0.50
CA ASP A 33 2.68 -5.82 -0.93
C ASP A 33 1.71 -5.84 0.26
N GLU A 34 0.72 -4.95 0.22
CA GLU A 34 -0.27 -4.73 1.28
C GLU A 34 0.35 -4.71 2.69
N PRO A 35 1.32 -3.81 2.95
CA PRO A 35 2.05 -3.80 4.22
C PRO A 35 1.15 -3.52 5.43
N GLU A 36 0.00 -2.89 5.21
CA GLU A 36 -1.01 -2.60 6.22
C GLU A 36 -1.85 -3.81 6.63
N ALA A 37 -1.90 -4.87 5.83
CA ALA A 37 -2.75 -6.03 6.12
C ALA A 37 -2.31 -6.75 7.40
N GLY A 38 -3.24 -6.90 8.34
CA GLY A 38 -3.01 -7.62 9.60
C GLY A 38 -2.20 -6.87 10.65
N ILE A 39 -1.91 -5.58 10.48
CA ILE A 39 -1.29 -4.75 11.50
C ILE A 39 -2.32 -3.80 12.15
N ASP A 40 -2.06 -3.42 13.40
CA ASP A 40 -2.90 -2.49 14.14
C ASP A 40 -2.69 -1.04 13.68
N LEU A 41 -3.62 -0.18 14.07
CA LEU A 41 -3.61 1.24 13.70
C LEU A 41 -2.35 1.99 14.13
N TRP A 42 -1.81 1.65 15.30
CA TRP A 42 -0.57 2.26 15.80
C TRP A 42 0.62 1.90 14.91
N SER A 43 0.79 0.60 14.64
CA SER A 43 1.86 0.11 13.77
C SER A 43 1.72 0.64 12.35
N PHE A 44 0.50 0.79 11.84
CA PHE A 44 0.24 1.41 10.56
C PHE A 44 0.68 2.89 10.53
N SER A 45 0.40 3.64 11.58
CA SER A 45 0.84 5.04 11.68
C SER A 45 2.36 5.17 11.68
N MET A 46 3.07 4.27 12.36
CA MET A 46 4.53 4.23 12.34
C MET A 46 5.09 3.85 10.96
N LEU A 47 4.44 2.94 10.27
CA LEU A 47 4.82 2.57 8.90
C LEU A 47 4.69 3.76 7.94
N ILE A 48 3.58 4.49 8.01
CA ILE A 48 3.37 5.71 7.21
C ILE A 48 4.46 6.73 7.49
N GLN A 49 4.75 7.00 8.75
CA GLN A 49 5.83 7.93 9.14
C GLN A 49 7.18 7.49 8.54
N LYS A 50 7.47 6.20 8.56
CA LYS A 50 8.71 5.68 7.98
C LYS A 50 8.76 5.83 6.46
N PHE A 51 7.66 5.62 5.78
CA PHE A 51 7.57 5.86 4.34
C PHE A 51 7.75 7.36 3.99
N GLU A 52 7.19 8.26 4.79
CA GLU A 52 7.39 9.70 4.64
C GLU A 52 8.86 10.10 4.81
N GLU A 53 9.55 9.55 5.80
CA GLU A 53 10.99 9.77 6.00
C GLU A 53 11.79 9.34 4.77
N ILE A 54 11.55 8.14 4.25
CA ILE A 54 12.21 7.60 3.06
C ILE A 54 11.93 8.47 1.84
N HIS A 55 10.69 8.88 1.66
CA HIS A 55 10.28 9.76 0.56
C HIS A 55 11.01 11.12 0.63
N THR A 56 11.13 11.69 1.81
CA THR A 56 11.82 12.97 2.03
C THR A 56 13.33 12.85 1.78
N GLU A 57 13.95 11.78 2.26
CA GLU A 57 15.40 11.56 2.08
C GLU A 57 15.80 11.23 0.65
N LYS A 58 14.88 10.73 -0.18
CA LYS A 58 15.07 10.34 -1.59
C LYS A 58 16.27 9.42 -1.85
N LYS A 59 16.67 8.63 -0.86
CA LYS A 59 17.80 7.71 -0.96
C LYS A 59 17.44 6.37 -1.62
N GLN A 60 16.17 6.03 -1.62
CA GLN A 60 15.66 4.77 -2.18
C GLN A 60 14.30 4.96 -2.82
N SER A 61 13.98 4.07 -3.74
CA SER A 61 12.66 4.00 -4.37
C SER A 61 11.76 3.03 -3.63
N LEU A 62 10.48 3.39 -3.48
CA LEU A 62 9.46 2.53 -2.89
C LEU A 62 8.40 2.20 -3.94
N ILE A 63 8.05 0.92 -4.05
CA ILE A 63 6.83 0.46 -4.72
C ILE A 63 5.94 -0.12 -3.63
N VAL A 64 4.74 0.42 -3.48
CA VAL A 64 3.79 -0.06 -2.47
C VAL A 64 2.49 -0.44 -3.16
N ILE A 65 2.08 -1.69 -3.01
CA ILE A 65 0.78 -2.17 -3.44
C ILE A 65 -0.17 -1.99 -2.26
N SER A 66 -1.15 -1.12 -2.40
CA SER A 66 -2.08 -0.78 -1.33
C SER A 66 -3.35 -0.13 -1.87
N HIS A 67 -4.42 -0.25 -1.10
CA HIS A 67 -5.67 0.48 -1.32
C HIS A 67 -5.93 1.55 -0.24
N GLN A 68 -4.98 1.76 0.65
CA GLN A 68 -5.09 2.73 1.73
C GLN A 68 -4.88 4.16 1.23
N GLU A 69 -5.86 5.02 1.51
CA GLU A 69 -5.85 6.40 1.07
C GLU A 69 -4.59 7.17 1.52
N LYS A 70 -4.11 6.91 2.72
CA LYS A 70 -2.89 7.56 3.24
C LYS A 70 -1.66 7.23 2.39
N ILE A 71 -1.51 5.98 1.97
CA ILE A 71 -0.40 5.54 1.10
C ILE A 71 -0.55 6.15 -0.29
N ILE A 72 -1.75 6.11 -0.85
CA ILE A 72 -2.05 6.69 -2.17
C ILE A 72 -1.74 8.20 -2.19
N ASN A 73 -2.09 8.91 -1.11
CA ASN A 73 -1.90 10.36 -1.02
C ASN A 73 -0.43 10.79 -0.96
N MET A 74 0.48 9.93 -0.50
CA MET A 74 1.92 10.25 -0.43
C MET A 74 2.70 9.78 -1.67
N ALA A 75 2.07 9.05 -2.59
CA ALA A 75 2.72 8.55 -3.79
C ALA A 75 3.05 9.68 -4.79
N ASP A 76 4.26 9.67 -5.34
CA ASP A 76 4.64 10.56 -6.44
C ASP A 76 3.95 10.14 -7.75
N ARG A 77 3.81 8.83 -7.95
CA ARG A 77 3.14 8.24 -9.11
C ARG A 77 2.29 7.06 -8.67
N ILE A 78 1.16 6.91 -9.33
CA ILE A 78 0.21 5.83 -9.09
C ILE A 78 0.04 5.03 -10.37
N MET A 79 0.04 3.71 -10.25
CA MET A 79 -0.24 2.77 -11.33
C MET A 79 -1.48 1.96 -10.97
N ILE A 80 -2.44 1.91 -11.87
CA ILE A 80 -3.63 1.06 -11.75
C ILE A 80 -3.43 -0.16 -12.61
N ILE A 81 -3.54 -1.33 -11.99
CA ILE A 81 -3.50 -2.64 -12.66
C ILE A 81 -4.85 -3.30 -12.44
N ASP A 82 -5.47 -3.75 -13.52
CA ASP A 82 -6.72 -4.48 -13.49
C ASP A 82 -6.77 -5.50 -14.63
N GLY A 83 -7.24 -6.71 -14.33
CA GLY A 83 -7.29 -7.80 -15.30
C GLY A 83 -5.92 -8.18 -15.90
N GLY A 84 -4.82 -8.01 -15.14
CA GLY A 84 -3.47 -8.29 -15.60
C GLY A 84 -2.85 -7.22 -16.51
N GLU A 85 -3.51 -6.07 -16.68
CA GLU A 85 -3.08 -4.98 -17.56
C GLU A 85 -2.94 -3.66 -16.80
N ILE A 86 -2.00 -2.83 -17.23
CA ILE A 86 -1.87 -1.46 -16.74
C ILE A 86 -2.96 -0.61 -17.39
N LYS A 87 -3.89 -0.10 -16.59
CA LYS A 87 -5.00 0.73 -17.06
C LYS A 87 -4.64 2.22 -17.07
N LYS A 88 -3.87 2.68 -16.12
CA LYS A 88 -3.46 4.07 -15.98
C LYS A 88 -2.16 4.18 -15.19
N ILE A 89 -1.29 5.09 -15.59
CA ILE A 89 -0.12 5.54 -14.81
C ILE A 89 -0.10 7.06 -14.83
N GLY A 90 0.14 7.68 -13.70
CA GLY A 90 0.27 9.13 -13.63
C GLY A 90 0.46 9.64 -12.21
N THR A 91 0.37 10.95 -12.08
CA THR A 91 0.31 11.62 -10.79
C THR A 91 -1.04 11.36 -10.12
N LYS A 92 -1.15 11.71 -8.84
CA LYS A 92 -2.40 11.60 -8.10
C LYS A 92 -3.56 12.32 -8.80
N ASP A 93 -3.31 13.54 -9.28
CA ASP A 93 -4.33 14.36 -9.95
C ASP A 93 -4.82 13.78 -11.27
N GLU A 94 -3.98 13.01 -11.96
CA GLU A 94 -4.33 12.30 -13.19
C GLU A 94 -5.07 10.99 -12.96
N VAL A 95 -4.77 10.30 -11.86
CA VAL A 95 -5.27 8.95 -11.60
C VAL A 95 -6.54 8.93 -10.75
N LEU A 96 -6.67 9.80 -9.75
CA LEU A 96 -7.86 9.82 -8.88
C LEU A 96 -9.18 10.06 -9.64
N PRO A 97 -9.27 10.96 -10.62
CA PRO A 97 -10.49 11.12 -11.42
C PRO A 97 -10.86 9.86 -12.18
N TYR A 98 -9.87 9.10 -12.67
CA TYR A 98 -10.07 7.83 -13.34
C TYR A 98 -10.67 6.78 -12.40
N LEU A 99 -10.14 6.65 -11.18
CA LEU A 99 -10.67 5.73 -10.15
C LEU A 99 -12.11 6.06 -9.78
N ASN A 100 -12.43 7.34 -9.60
CA ASN A 100 -13.79 7.79 -9.30
C ASN A 100 -14.78 7.49 -10.45
N GLY A 101 -14.32 7.56 -11.70
CA GLY A 101 -15.11 7.19 -12.88
C GLY A 101 -15.40 5.69 -12.93
N VAL A 102 -14.39 4.85 -12.66
CA VAL A 102 -14.53 3.38 -12.65
C VAL A 102 -15.45 2.92 -11.52
N GLN A 103 -15.33 3.48 -10.32
CA GLN A 103 -16.21 3.15 -9.19
C GLN A 103 -17.68 3.50 -9.46
N LYS A 104 -17.96 4.58 -10.17
CA LYS A 104 -19.32 4.92 -10.60
C LYS A 104 -19.87 3.90 -11.60
N CYS A 105 -19.03 3.38 -12.49
CA CYS A 105 -19.41 2.38 -13.48
C CYS A 105 -19.73 1.02 -12.81
N HIS A 106 -18.91 0.56 -11.85
CA HIS A 106 -19.19 -0.66 -11.10
C HIS A 106 -20.51 -0.59 -10.33
N LYS A 107 -20.81 0.52 -9.66
CA LYS A 107 -22.10 0.73 -8.98
C LYS A 107 -23.29 0.74 -9.95
N CYS A 108 -23.08 1.15 -11.20
CA CYS A 108 -24.11 1.08 -12.23
C CYS A 108 -24.39 -0.36 -12.70
N VAL A 109 -23.33 -1.18 -12.82
CA VAL A 109 -23.45 -2.59 -13.23
C VAL A 109 -24.15 -3.41 -12.15
N GLU A 110 -23.78 -3.27 -10.88
CA GLU A 110 -24.46 -3.95 -9.76
C GLU A 110 -25.93 -3.58 -9.64
N ARG A 111 -26.31 -2.34 -9.99
CA ARG A 111 -27.73 -1.92 -10.03
C ARG A 111 -28.51 -2.56 -11.18
N LEU A 112 -27.86 -2.88 -12.28
CA LEU A 112 -28.51 -3.54 -13.42
C LEU A 112 -28.64 -5.05 -13.20
N GLU A 113 -27.67 -5.69 -12.56
CA GLU A 113 -27.73 -7.13 -12.22
C GLU A 113 -28.69 -7.42 -11.04
N GLY A 114 -28.87 -6.46 -10.12
CA GLY A 114 -29.84 -6.58 -9.02
C GLY A 114 -31.31 -6.30 -9.38
N ARG A 115 -31.61 -6.07 -10.65
CA ARG A 115 -32.96 -5.84 -11.19
C ARG A 115 -33.42 -6.91 -12.16
N ALA A 116 -33.11 -8.14 -11.85
CA ALA A 116 -33.75 -9.28 -12.53
C ALA A 116 -34.99 -9.71 -11.78
#